data_0d2cbe88d4ffcfc0dbf909b3bb3b8f61
#
_entry.id   0d2cbe88d4ffcfc0dbf909b3bb3b8f61
#
_cell.length_a   1.000
_cell.length_b   1.000
_cell.length_c   1.000
_cell.angle_alpha   90.00
_cell.angle_beta   90.00
_cell.angle_gamma   90.00
#
_symmetry.space_group_name_H-M   'P 1'
#
loop_
_entity.id
_entity.type
_entity.pdbx_description
1 polymer ?
#
loop_
_entity_poly.entity_id
_entity_poly.type
_entity_poly.pdbx_seq_one_letter_code
_entity_poly.pdbx_strand_id
1 'polypeptide(L)'
;MPGKVHKIGTFSDWVGVFNEWRKEVGVEREHIKDFKFDTLFGEIETNEITFGYYKGRNKWENLRQIPTQNMRDALMNLIVYQGDTEFASVEQQRYLFESAPTDWDRSALTRVMIEEMRHGWQMCALLITFFGETGKVEARKMLERRAYENKRLLGSFNEECDNWLDFFAFTDFVDRDGKFQLQMLKYSAFAPLGRSMSYMLREEAFHMGTGNTGLARIAEAGVVPHWLMQKYLNKWISSAYDLFGTDHSSSAHWAYTWGLKGRYDEPKNLNSPDLDDLNDYNRQLYRDECATLVKRISAAQKPGNEELYCPNIKFNRNIGKWKGQLFHPRTGEPMDDKEYRALFETEWMPTAADKKLLMDIIDSEKKWIAPRAGARDPLLTIGEVRKNAINAVQ
;
A
#
# COMPACT_ATOMS: atom_id res chain seq x y z
N MET A 1 -28.30 -1.89 -7.11
CA MET A 1 -29.15 -3.09 -6.87
C MET A 1 -28.41 -3.97 -5.89
N PRO A 2 -29.04 -4.55 -4.85
CA PRO A 2 -28.33 -5.53 -4.03
C PRO A 2 -28.03 -6.75 -4.93
N GLY A 3 -26.73 -7.02 -5.10
CA GLY A 3 -26.25 -8.10 -5.93
C GLY A 3 -26.85 -9.44 -5.50
N LYS A 4 -27.12 -10.30 -6.47
CA LYS A 4 -27.57 -11.68 -6.22
C LYS A 4 -26.62 -12.33 -5.24
N VAL A 5 -27.16 -12.81 -4.11
CA VAL A 5 -26.42 -13.58 -3.11
C VAL A 5 -26.04 -14.91 -3.74
N HIS A 6 -24.90 -14.98 -4.42
CA HIS A 6 -24.36 -16.24 -4.91
C HIS A 6 -23.84 -17.07 -3.73
N LYS A 7 -24.35 -18.27 -3.60
CA LYS A 7 -23.83 -19.23 -2.62
C LYS A 7 -22.47 -19.71 -3.14
N ILE A 8 -21.41 -19.31 -2.46
CA ILE A 8 -20.05 -19.77 -2.80
C ILE A 8 -19.91 -21.20 -2.27
N GLY A 9 -20.08 -22.19 -3.14
CA GLY A 9 -19.91 -23.60 -2.80
C GLY A 9 -18.59 -24.18 -3.29
N THR A 10 -18.10 -23.71 -4.42
CA THR A 10 -16.91 -24.21 -5.11
C THR A 10 -15.90 -23.12 -5.40
N PHE A 11 -14.68 -23.50 -5.78
CA PHE A 11 -13.66 -22.56 -6.26
C PHE A 11 -14.13 -21.78 -7.51
N SER A 12 -14.87 -22.44 -8.40
CA SER A 12 -15.44 -21.80 -9.59
C SER A 12 -16.42 -20.67 -9.23
N ASP A 13 -17.24 -20.89 -8.20
CA ASP A 13 -18.16 -19.84 -7.72
C ASP A 13 -17.38 -18.63 -7.19
N TRP A 14 -16.26 -18.88 -6.52
CA TRP A 14 -15.39 -17.84 -6.00
C TRP A 14 -14.74 -17.03 -7.13
N VAL A 15 -14.21 -17.68 -8.16
CA VAL A 15 -13.70 -17.02 -9.38
C VAL A 15 -14.78 -16.16 -10.01
N GLY A 16 -16.03 -16.65 -10.06
CA GLY A 16 -17.18 -15.88 -10.53
C GLY A 16 -17.40 -14.59 -9.74
N VAL A 17 -17.42 -14.66 -8.42
CA VAL A 17 -17.61 -13.49 -7.53
C VAL A 17 -16.49 -12.47 -7.71
N PHE A 18 -15.24 -12.92 -7.82
CA PHE A 18 -14.09 -12.05 -8.06
C PHE A 18 -14.17 -11.35 -9.42
N ASN A 19 -14.57 -12.05 -10.47
CA ASN A 19 -14.76 -11.47 -11.80
C ASN A 19 -15.92 -10.46 -11.83
N GLU A 20 -17.01 -10.69 -11.09
CA GLU A 20 -18.08 -9.71 -10.93
C GLU A 20 -17.55 -8.42 -10.28
N TRP A 21 -16.73 -8.52 -9.24
CA TRP A 21 -16.07 -7.37 -8.63
C TRP A 21 -15.17 -6.63 -9.64
N ARG A 22 -14.32 -7.33 -10.40
CA ARG A 22 -13.46 -6.73 -11.44
C ARG A 22 -14.27 -5.94 -12.46
N LYS A 23 -15.39 -6.51 -12.90
CA LYS A 23 -16.29 -5.87 -13.86
C LYS A 23 -16.98 -4.65 -13.26
N GLU A 24 -17.49 -4.74 -12.05
CA GLU A 24 -18.17 -3.63 -11.38
C GLU A 24 -17.22 -2.45 -11.12
N VAL A 25 -16.00 -2.73 -10.68
CA VAL A 25 -14.95 -1.72 -10.46
C VAL A 25 -14.40 -1.15 -11.76
N GLY A 26 -14.60 -1.82 -12.90
CA GLY A 26 -14.14 -1.37 -14.21
C GLY A 26 -12.66 -1.66 -14.46
N VAL A 27 -12.10 -2.70 -13.86
CA VAL A 27 -10.71 -3.13 -14.04
C VAL A 27 -10.53 -4.30 -15.01
N GLU A 28 -11.60 -4.72 -15.68
CA GLU A 28 -11.56 -5.68 -16.81
C GLU A 28 -11.11 -4.97 -18.11
N ARG A 29 -9.90 -4.45 -18.13
CA ARG A 29 -9.33 -3.79 -19.31
C ARG A 29 -8.53 -4.78 -20.15
N GLU A 30 -8.30 -4.44 -21.43
CA GLU A 30 -7.55 -5.27 -22.37
C GLU A 30 -6.20 -5.74 -21.79
N HIS A 31 -5.50 -4.86 -21.07
CA HIS A 31 -4.19 -5.14 -20.50
C HIS A 31 -4.20 -6.10 -19.31
N ILE A 32 -5.36 -6.30 -18.65
CA ILE A 32 -5.52 -7.12 -17.44
C ILE A 32 -6.65 -8.14 -17.56
N LYS A 33 -7.17 -8.37 -18.78
CA LYS A 33 -8.24 -9.36 -19.03
C LYS A 33 -7.82 -10.77 -18.67
N ASP A 34 -6.55 -11.11 -18.91
CA ASP A 34 -5.99 -12.45 -18.69
C ASP A 34 -5.43 -12.62 -17.25
N PHE A 35 -6.00 -11.90 -16.28
CA PHE A 35 -5.62 -12.05 -14.88
C PHE A 35 -5.65 -13.51 -14.43
N LYS A 36 -4.55 -13.96 -13.83
CA LYS A 36 -4.42 -15.32 -13.34
C LYS A 36 -4.75 -15.41 -11.86
N PHE A 37 -5.63 -16.33 -11.52
CA PHE A 37 -6.03 -16.63 -10.14
C PHE A 37 -5.01 -17.52 -9.43
N ASP A 38 -3.74 -17.13 -9.47
CA ASP A 38 -2.65 -17.88 -8.87
C ASP A 38 -2.48 -17.51 -7.40
N THR A 39 -2.21 -18.50 -6.58
CA THR A 39 -1.74 -18.34 -5.22
C THR A 39 -0.27 -18.68 -5.16
N LEU A 40 0.55 -17.77 -4.64
CA LEU A 40 1.99 -17.92 -4.62
C LEU A 40 2.46 -18.10 -3.16
N PHE A 41 3.14 -19.21 -2.91
CA PHE A 41 3.73 -19.50 -1.61
C PHE A 41 5.25 -19.61 -1.77
N GLY A 42 5.98 -18.79 -1.03
CA GLY A 42 7.44 -18.86 -0.93
C GLY A 42 7.89 -19.77 0.20
N GLU A 43 9.18 -19.74 0.46
CA GLU A 43 9.77 -20.41 1.59
C GLU A 43 9.71 -19.53 2.85
N ILE A 44 9.65 -20.16 4.01
CA ILE A 44 9.84 -19.52 5.32
C ILE A 44 11.27 -19.75 5.79
N GLU A 45 11.86 -18.76 6.43
CA GLU A 45 13.25 -18.79 6.89
C GLU A 45 13.51 -19.87 7.95
N THR A 46 12.50 -20.18 8.74
CA THR A 46 12.53 -21.22 9.78
C THR A 46 11.14 -21.80 10.03
N ASN A 47 11.08 -23.08 10.38
CA ASN A 47 9.87 -23.75 10.81
C ASN A 47 9.52 -23.47 12.28
N GLU A 48 10.37 -22.76 13.01
CA GLU A 48 10.14 -22.39 14.39
C GLU A 48 9.51 -21.00 14.50
N ILE A 49 8.67 -20.82 15.50
CA ILE A 49 8.12 -19.54 15.91
C ILE A 49 9.25 -18.75 16.59
N THR A 50 9.57 -17.56 16.07
CA THR A 50 10.77 -16.81 16.45
C THR A 50 10.54 -15.80 17.58
N PHE A 51 9.27 -15.48 17.89
CA PHE A 51 8.90 -14.48 18.92
C PHE A 51 7.59 -14.84 19.62
N GLY A 52 7.26 -14.08 20.66
CA GLY A 52 6.05 -14.26 21.44
C GLY A 52 6.09 -15.47 22.38
N TYR A 53 4.94 -15.79 22.96
CA TYR A 53 4.81 -16.84 23.99
C TYR A 53 5.15 -18.25 23.47
N TYR A 54 4.93 -18.51 22.18
CA TYR A 54 5.15 -19.81 21.56
C TYR A 54 6.53 -19.95 20.90
N LYS A 55 7.46 -19.02 21.15
CA LYS A 55 8.83 -19.05 20.63
C LYS A 55 9.50 -20.42 20.86
N GLY A 56 10.17 -20.91 19.81
CA GLY A 56 10.85 -22.22 19.82
C GLY A 56 9.95 -23.43 19.51
N ARG A 57 8.63 -23.22 19.37
CA ARG A 57 7.71 -24.27 18.88
C ARG A 57 7.62 -24.23 17.38
N ASN A 58 7.20 -25.36 16.78
CA ASN A 58 6.93 -25.40 15.34
C ASN A 58 5.79 -24.48 14.97
N LYS A 59 5.92 -23.83 13.81
CA LYS A 59 4.85 -23.03 13.19
C LYS A 59 3.63 -23.88 12.90
N TRP A 60 2.47 -23.25 12.88
CA TRP A 60 1.20 -23.89 12.61
C TRP A 60 0.90 -23.93 11.11
N GLU A 61 0.57 -25.12 10.60
CA GLU A 61 0.20 -25.34 9.19
C GLU A 61 -1.30 -25.29 8.95
N ASN A 62 -2.11 -25.41 10.03
CA ASN A 62 -3.56 -25.34 9.95
C ASN A 62 -4.16 -24.80 11.25
N LEU A 63 -5.44 -24.40 11.21
CA LEU A 63 -6.11 -23.77 12.36
C LEU A 63 -6.28 -24.71 13.57
N ARG A 64 -6.29 -26.04 13.37
CA ARG A 64 -6.42 -26.99 14.49
C ARG A 64 -5.20 -27.00 15.40
N GLN A 65 -4.04 -26.60 14.88
CA GLN A 65 -2.80 -26.48 15.65
C GLN A 65 -2.75 -25.19 16.48
N ILE A 66 -3.57 -24.18 16.15
CA ILE A 66 -3.65 -22.92 16.89
C ILE A 66 -4.40 -23.14 18.19
N PRO A 67 -3.81 -22.84 19.36
CA PRO A 67 -4.30 -23.27 20.66
C PRO A 67 -5.70 -22.77 21.03
N THR A 68 -6.02 -21.52 20.73
CA THR A 68 -7.28 -20.90 21.19
C THR A 68 -8.09 -20.30 20.06
N GLN A 69 -9.41 -20.13 20.29
CA GLN A 69 -10.29 -19.47 19.32
C GLN A 69 -9.91 -18.00 19.13
N ASN A 70 -9.59 -17.28 20.22
CA ASN A 70 -9.19 -15.88 20.13
C ASN A 70 -7.98 -15.66 19.20
N MET A 71 -7.03 -16.58 19.21
CA MET A 71 -5.87 -16.53 18.31
C MET A 71 -6.28 -16.76 16.85
N ARG A 72 -7.23 -17.66 16.59
CA ARG A 72 -7.76 -17.90 15.23
C ARG A 72 -8.53 -16.68 14.71
N ASP A 73 -9.32 -16.04 15.58
CA ASP A 73 -10.08 -14.84 15.24
C ASP A 73 -9.14 -13.66 14.97
N ALA A 74 -8.10 -13.49 15.80
CA ALA A 74 -7.07 -12.48 15.57
C ALA A 74 -6.31 -12.71 14.24
N LEU A 75 -5.94 -13.94 13.94
CA LEU A 75 -5.32 -14.31 12.67
C LEU A 75 -6.22 -14.00 11.48
N MET A 76 -7.51 -14.37 11.57
CA MET A 76 -8.48 -14.06 10.53
C MET A 76 -8.58 -12.54 10.28
N ASN A 77 -8.65 -11.75 11.35
CA ASN A 77 -8.69 -10.29 11.24
C ASN A 77 -7.43 -9.72 10.57
N LEU A 78 -6.24 -10.22 10.89
CA LEU A 78 -4.99 -9.79 10.23
C LEU A 78 -5.04 -10.05 8.72
N ILE A 79 -5.54 -11.22 8.29
CA ILE A 79 -5.70 -11.56 6.88
C ILE A 79 -6.76 -10.67 6.21
N VAL A 80 -7.87 -10.39 6.89
CA VAL A 80 -8.95 -9.53 6.37
C VAL A 80 -8.46 -8.09 6.21
N TYR A 81 -7.74 -7.52 7.18
CA TYR A 81 -7.19 -6.16 7.06
C TYR A 81 -6.23 -6.08 5.88
N GLN A 82 -5.31 -7.04 5.74
CA GLN A 82 -4.38 -7.07 4.62
C GLN A 82 -5.11 -7.18 3.28
N GLY A 83 -6.04 -8.11 3.14
CA GLY A 83 -6.77 -8.29 1.86
C GLY A 83 -7.68 -7.12 1.50
N ASP A 84 -8.23 -6.41 2.48
CA ASP A 84 -9.07 -5.22 2.23
C ASP A 84 -8.28 -4.07 1.63
N THR A 85 -7.02 -3.89 2.02
CA THR A 85 -6.12 -2.85 1.49
C THR A 85 -5.76 -3.09 0.03
N GLU A 86 -5.49 -4.34 -0.36
CA GLU A 86 -5.14 -4.73 -1.71
C GLU A 86 -6.24 -4.39 -2.74
N PHE A 87 -7.49 -4.74 -2.42
CA PHE A 87 -8.63 -4.40 -3.28
C PHE A 87 -8.89 -2.89 -3.33
N ALA A 88 -8.66 -2.20 -2.23
CA ALA A 88 -8.84 -0.75 -2.16
C ALA A 88 -7.85 -0.01 -3.07
N SER A 89 -6.57 -0.42 -3.06
CA SER A 89 -5.52 0.12 -3.93
C SER A 89 -5.93 0.06 -5.41
N VAL A 90 -6.40 -1.10 -5.87
CA VAL A 90 -6.91 -1.26 -7.24
C VAL A 90 -8.07 -0.31 -7.55
N GLU A 91 -9.03 -0.17 -6.63
CA GLU A 91 -10.19 0.71 -6.81
C GLU A 91 -9.80 2.18 -6.87
N GLN A 92 -8.85 2.61 -6.05
CA GLN A 92 -8.38 3.99 -6.03
C GLN A 92 -7.66 4.38 -7.33
N GLN A 93 -6.90 3.47 -7.93
CA GLN A 93 -6.05 3.73 -9.10
C GLN A 93 -6.73 3.49 -10.46
N ARG A 94 -7.95 2.95 -10.48
CA ARG A 94 -8.64 2.44 -11.68
C ARG A 94 -8.79 3.41 -12.85
N TYR A 95 -8.79 4.71 -12.62
CA TYR A 95 -9.01 5.72 -13.67
C TYR A 95 -7.74 6.31 -14.29
N LEU A 96 -6.55 5.94 -13.77
CA LEU A 96 -5.30 6.57 -14.17
C LEU A 96 -4.73 6.09 -15.51
N PHE A 97 -5.26 5.01 -16.09
CA PHE A 97 -4.73 4.44 -17.34
C PHE A 97 -4.68 5.41 -18.51
N GLU A 98 -5.76 6.18 -18.70
CA GLU A 98 -5.91 7.05 -19.86
C GLU A 98 -5.03 8.30 -19.79
N SER A 99 -4.67 8.72 -18.57
CA SER A 99 -3.84 9.90 -18.31
C SER A 99 -2.36 9.56 -18.08
N ALA A 100 -1.93 8.33 -18.41
CA ALA A 100 -0.55 7.90 -18.15
C ALA A 100 0.47 8.79 -18.89
N PRO A 101 1.50 9.30 -18.18
CA PRO A 101 2.50 10.19 -18.78
C PRO A 101 3.27 9.56 -19.93
N THR A 102 3.54 8.27 -19.84
CA THR A 102 4.22 7.49 -20.87
C THR A 102 3.66 6.07 -20.92
N ASP A 103 3.95 5.34 -21.99
CA ASP A 103 3.59 3.93 -22.11
C ASP A 103 4.26 3.06 -21.05
N TRP A 104 5.45 3.47 -20.61
CA TRP A 104 6.10 2.80 -19.49
C TRP A 104 5.32 2.98 -18.19
N ASP A 105 4.88 4.20 -17.88
CA ASP A 105 4.09 4.49 -16.68
C ASP A 105 2.75 3.73 -16.72
N ARG A 106 2.11 3.67 -17.90
CA ARG A 106 0.89 2.86 -18.11
C ARG A 106 1.15 1.38 -17.85
N SER A 107 2.26 0.84 -18.34
CA SER A 107 2.65 -0.55 -18.11
C SER A 107 2.99 -0.80 -16.63
N ALA A 108 3.63 0.15 -15.96
CA ALA A 108 3.92 0.06 -14.53
C ALA A 108 2.62 0.03 -13.71
N LEU A 109 1.66 0.93 -13.99
CA LEU A 109 0.33 0.91 -13.36
C LEU A 109 -0.39 -0.42 -13.61
N THR A 110 -0.38 -0.93 -14.85
CA THR A 110 -0.97 -2.24 -15.18
C THR A 110 -0.39 -3.34 -14.31
N ARG A 111 0.92 -3.36 -14.15
CA ARG A 111 1.61 -4.35 -13.33
C ARG A 111 1.25 -4.21 -11.86
N VAL A 112 1.29 -3.00 -11.30
CA VAL A 112 0.85 -2.73 -9.92
C VAL A 112 -0.57 -3.26 -9.69
N MET A 113 -1.53 -2.90 -10.55
CA MET A 113 -2.92 -3.35 -10.39
C MET A 113 -3.09 -4.87 -10.49
N ILE A 114 -2.32 -5.55 -11.34
CA ILE A 114 -2.33 -7.03 -11.45
C ILE A 114 -1.78 -7.65 -10.16
N GLU A 115 -0.68 -7.13 -9.65
CA GLU A 115 -0.02 -7.62 -8.44
C GLU A 115 -0.92 -7.38 -7.20
N GLU A 116 -1.54 -6.21 -7.06
CA GLU A 116 -2.51 -5.89 -6.01
C GLU A 116 -3.77 -6.80 -6.06
N MET A 117 -4.33 -7.02 -7.23
CA MET A 117 -5.45 -7.98 -7.39
C MET A 117 -5.04 -9.40 -6.97
N ARG A 118 -3.81 -9.81 -7.28
CA ARG A 118 -3.28 -11.11 -6.88
C ARG A 118 -3.05 -11.19 -5.37
N HIS A 119 -2.56 -10.11 -4.74
CA HIS A 119 -2.42 -10.01 -3.28
C HIS A 119 -3.79 -10.18 -2.59
N GLY A 120 -4.80 -9.45 -3.04
CA GLY A 120 -6.16 -9.60 -2.53
C GLY A 120 -6.72 -11.00 -2.75
N TRP A 121 -6.49 -11.60 -3.92
CA TRP A 121 -6.83 -12.99 -4.21
C TRP A 121 -6.13 -13.97 -3.25
N GLN A 122 -4.83 -13.77 -2.98
CA GLN A 122 -4.04 -14.56 -2.05
C GLN A 122 -4.64 -14.56 -0.63
N MET A 123 -5.07 -13.38 -0.14
CA MET A 123 -5.72 -13.26 1.17
C MET A 123 -7.08 -13.95 1.20
N CYS A 124 -7.87 -13.83 0.15
CA CYS A 124 -9.12 -14.55 0.01
C CYS A 124 -8.91 -16.07 -0.01
N ALA A 125 -7.90 -16.55 -0.73
CA ALA A 125 -7.57 -17.98 -0.79
C ALA A 125 -7.19 -18.53 0.59
N LEU A 126 -6.42 -17.78 1.40
CA LEU A 126 -6.13 -18.16 2.79
C LEU A 126 -7.41 -18.26 3.64
N LEU A 127 -8.30 -17.27 3.54
CA LEU A 127 -9.56 -17.26 4.28
C LEU A 127 -10.43 -18.46 3.91
N ILE A 128 -10.64 -18.71 2.62
CA ILE A 128 -11.51 -19.79 2.12
C ILE A 128 -10.93 -21.16 2.46
N THR A 129 -9.62 -21.33 2.32
CA THR A 129 -8.94 -22.61 2.53
C THR A 129 -8.93 -23.01 4.01
N PHE A 130 -8.66 -22.06 4.89
CA PHE A 130 -8.41 -22.40 6.29
C PHE A 130 -9.59 -22.10 7.21
N PHE A 131 -10.41 -21.07 6.94
CA PHE A 131 -11.47 -20.63 7.85
C PHE A 131 -12.89 -21.10 7.44
N GLY A 132 -13.01 -21.95 6.43
CA GLY A 132 -14.27 -22.55 6.01
C GLY A 132 -15.36 -21.53 5.68
N GLU A 133 -16.58 -21.73 6.15
CA GLU A 133 -17.71 -20.85 5.85
C GLU A 133 -17.51 -19.41 6.36
N THR A 134 -16.92 -19.24 7.55
CA THR A 134 -16.59 -17.91 8.08
C THR A 134 -15.59 -17.19 7.15
N GLY A 135 -14.57 -17.89 6.69
CA GLY A 135 -13.59 -17.35 5.75
C GLY A 135 -14.21 -16.94 4.42
N LYS A 136 -15.15 -17.71 3.88
CA LYS A 136 -15.90 -17.37 2.67
C LYS A 136 -16.72 -16.07 2.85
N VAL A 137 -17.36 -15.91 4.02
CA VAL A 137 -18.14 -14.72 4.35
C VAL A 137 -17.24 -13.49 4.41
N GLU A 138 -16.10 -13.58 5.08
CA GLU A 138 -15.16 -12.45 5.19
C GLU A 138 -14.51 -12.09 3.84
N ALA A 139 -14.09 -13.07 3.07
CA ALA A 139 -13.57 -12.87 1.72
C ALA A 139 -14.59 -12.14 0.81
N ARG A 140 -15.86 -12.53 0.91
CA ARG A 140 -16.93 -11.87 0.18
C ARG A 140 -17.14 -10.43 0.61
N LYS A 141 -17.16 -10.17 1.93
CA LYS A 141 -17.28 -8.80 2.46
C LYS A 141 -16.18 -7.87 1.94
N MET A 142 -14.95 -8.36 1.78
CA MET A 142 -13.86 -7.57 1.19
C MET A 142 -14.17 -7.17 -0.27
N LEU A 143 -14.77 -8.05 -1.06
CA LEU A 143 -15.20 -7.76 -2.43
C LEU A 143 -16.49 -6.92 -2.51
N GLU A 144 -17.26 -6.81 -1.44
CA GLU A 144 -18.47 -5.96 -1.36
C GLU A 144 -18.17 -4.53 -0.91
N ARG A 145 -17.04 -4.28 -0.24
CA ARG A 145 -16.63 -2.92 0.15
C ARG A 145 -16.13 -2.13 -1.06
N ARG A 146 -16.29 -0.80 -1.01
CA ARG A 146 -15.84 0.12 -2.05
C ARG A 146 -15.11 1.30 -1.43
N ALA A 147 -13.92 1.60 -1.95
CA ALA A 147 -13.14 2.77 -1.56
C ALA A 147 -13.91 4.06 -1.83
N TYR A 148 -14.52 4.19 -3.02
CA TYR A 148 -15.30 5.35 -3.43
C TYR A 148 -16.67 5.51 -2.73
N GLU A 149 -17.03 4.58 -1.85
CA GLU A 149 -18.19 4.66 -0.95
C GLU A 149 -17.78 4.86 0.52
N ASN A 150 -16.51 5.09 0.78
CA ASN A 150 -15.93 5.19 2.14
C ASN A 150 -16.20 3.97 3.02
N LYS A 151 -16.15 2.76 2.43
CA LYS A 151 -16.47 1.51 3.13
C LYS A 151 -15.27 0.61 3.40
N ARG A 152 -14.06 1.00 2.96
CA ARG A 152 -12.83 0.28 3.29
C ARG A 152 -12.52 0.42 4.78
N LEU A 153 -11.91 -0.62 5.35
CA LEU A 153 -11.68 -0.69 6.81
C LEU A 153 -10.73 0.37 7.32
N LEU A 154 -9.74 0.76 6.51
CA LEU A 154 -8.74 1.75 6.89
C LEU A 154 -8.93 3.03 6.09
N GLY A 155 -8.84 4.18 6.78
CA GLY A 155 -9.18 5.50 6.24
C GLY A 155 -8.41 5.88 4.98
N SER A 156 -7.09 5.63 4.96
CA SER A 156 -6.21 5.92 3.80
C SER A 156 -6.69 5.28 2.50
N PHE A 157 -7.37 4.15 2.60
CA PHE A 157 -7.88 3.39 1.45
C PHE A 157 -9.27 3.83 1.00
N ASN A 158 -9.81 4.89 1.60
CA ASN A 158 -11.00 5.60 1.14
C ASN A 158 -10.66 6.97 0.51
N GLU A 159 -9.39 7.38 0.57
CA GLU A 159 -8.90 8.61 -0.06
C GLU A 159 -8.85 8.47 -1.58
N GLU A 160 -9.14 9.57 -2.28
CA GLU A 160 -9.06 9.61 -3.73
C GLU A 160 -7.61 9.62 -4.23
N CYS A 161 -7.34 8.84 -5.29
CA CYS A 161 -6.10 8.83 -6.05
C CYS A 161 -6.40 9.20 -7.51
N ASP A 162 -6.50 10.51 -7.78
CA ASP A 162 -7.13 11.04 -8.99
C ASP A 162 -6.14 11.38 -10.11
N ASN A 163 -4.85 11.44 -9.79
CA ASN A 163 -3.82 11.89 -10.71
C ASN A 163 -2.50 11.16 -10.50
N TRP A 164 -1.55 11.36 -11.40
CA TRP A 164 -0.28 10.64 -11.36
C TRP A 164 0.68 11.09 -10.23
N LEU A 165 0.53 12.30 -9.70
CA LEU A 165 1.27 12.69 -8.49
C LEU A 165 0.72 11.98 -7.25
N ASP A 166 -0.62 11.83 -7.15
CA ASP A 166 -1.27 10.98 -6.15
C ASP A 166 -0.73 9.54 -6.23
N PHE A 167 -0.76 8.96 -7.43
CA PHE A 167 -0.32 7.58 -7.66
C PHE A 167 1.14 7.36 -7.24
N PHE A 168 2.04 8.23 -7.66
CA PHE A 168 3.45 8.07 -7.28
C PHE A 168 3.68 8.29 -5.78
N ALA A 169 2.96 9.21 -5.15
CA ALA A 169 3.05 9.41 -3.70
C ALA A 169 2.39 8.24 -2.93
N PHE A 170 1.28 7.71 -3.42
CA PHE A 170 0.64 6.53 -2.86
C PHE A 170 1.58 5.32 -2.92
N THR A 171 2.06 4.95 -4.10
CA THR A 171 2.93 3.78 -4.29
C THR A 171 4.29 3.92 -3.60
N ASP A 172 4.81 5.12 -3.40
CA ASP A 172 6.05 5.30 -2.63
C ASP A 172 5.82 5.21 -1.11
N PHE A 173 4.71 5.73 -0.58
CA PHE A 173 4.52 5.88 0.86
C PHE A 173 3.44 4.97 1.45
N VAL A 174 2.32 4.73 0.79
CA VAL A 174 1.28 3.81 1.31
C VAL A 174 1.70 2.36 1.08
N ASP A 175 2.20 2.01 -0.12
CA ASP A 175 2.72 0.67 -0.37
C ASP A 175 3.99 0.40 0.46
N ARG A 176 4.71 1.46 0.86
CA ARG A 176 5.79 1.33 1.84
C ARG A 176 5.30 0.91 3.22
N ASP A 177 4.17 1.44 3.70
CA ASP A 177 3.53 0.88 4.88
C ASP A 177 3.14 -0.58 4.64
N GLY A 178 2.57 -0.90 3.47
CA GLY A 178 2.30 -2.26 3.02
C GLY A 178 3.53 -3.17 3.19
N LYS A 179 4.70 -2.76 2.70
CA LYS A 179 5.97 -3.48 2.92
C LYS A 179 6.24 -3.72 4.41
N PHE A 180 6.01 -2.72 5.28
CA PHE A 180 6.18 -2.89 6.73
C PHE A 180 5.22 -3.92 7.30
N GLN A 181 3.93 -3.86 6.92
CA GLN A 181 2.91 -4.79 7.37
C GLN A 181 3.23 -6.22 6.91
N LEU A 182 3.56 -6.42 5.63
CA LEU A 182 3.93 -7.72 5.07
C LEU A 182 5.18 -8.30 5.74
N GLN A 183 6.19 -7.46 6.01
CA GLN A 183 7.41 -7.90 6.71
C GLN A 183 7.11 -8.35 8.15
N MET A 184 6.22 -7.68 8.86
CA MET A 184 5.77 -8.09 10.18
C MET A 184 4.96 -9.39 10.15
N LEU A 185 4.15 -9.61 9.11
CA LEU A 185 3.37 -10.83 8.90
C LEU A 185 4.20 -12.01 8.40
N LYS A 186 5.33 -11.76 7.72
CA LYS A 186 6.24 -12.80 7.22
C LYS A 186 6.74 -13.73 8.33
N TYR A 187 6.88 -13.22 9.53
CA TYR A 187 7.33 -13.99 10.70
C TYR A 187 6.21 -14.71 11.42
N SER A 188 4.97 -14.60 10.97
CA SER A 188 3.80 -15.22 11.60
C SER A 188 4.04 -16.69 11.97
N ALA A 189 3.55 -17.06 13.14
CA ALA A 189 3.47 -18.45 13.59
C ALA A 189 2.55 -19.32 12.71
N PHE A 190 1.63 -18.70 11.94
CA PHE A 190 0.82 -19.39 10.94
C PHE A 190 1.60 -19.45 9.62
N ALA A 191 2.22 -20.59 9.35
CA ALA A 191 3.14 -20.78 8.24
C ALA A 191 2.55 -20.43 6.86
N PRO A 192 1.27 -20.76 6.53
CA PRO A 192 0.69 -20.37 5.25
C PRO A 192 0.64 -18.86 5.01
N LEU A 193 0.38 -18.05 6.05
CA LEU A 193 0.45 -16.61 5.96
C LEU A 193 1.88 -16.13 5.72
N GLY A 194 2.84 -16.62 6.51
CA GLY A 194 4.26 -16.26 6.36
C GLY A 194 4.79 -16.58 4.96
N ARG A 195 4.43 -17.75 4.38
CA ARG A 195 4.82 -18.12 3.00
C ARG A 195 4.21 -17.19 1.94
N SER A 196 3.00 -16.69 2.15
CA SER A 196 2.36 -15.75 1.22
C SER A 196 3.12 -14.43 1.13
N MET A 197 3.67 -13.93 2.24
CA MET A 197 4.34 -12.63 2.31
C MET A 197 5.61 -12.52 1.45
N SER A 198 6.31 -13.62 1.20
CA SER A 198 7.60 -13.58 0.50
C SER A 198 7.50 -13.11 -0.95
N TYR A 199 6.43 -13.47 -1.66
CA TYR A 199 6.18 -13.00 -3.02
C TYR A 199 5.64 -11.58 -3.02
N MET A 200 4.67 -11.26 -2.17
CA MET A 200 4.11 -9.93 -2.04
C MET A 200 5.20 -8.90 -1.76
N LEU A 201 6.13 -9.15 -0.84
CA LEU A 201 7.27 -8.27 -0.54
C LEU A 201 8.20 -7.98 -1.74
N ARG A 202 8.35 -8.93 -2.68
CA ARG A 202 9.13 -8.68 -3.90
C ARG A 202 8.41 -7.77 -4.88
N GLU A 203 7.09 -7.90 -4.96
CA GLU A 203 6.25 -7.10 -5.83
C GLU A 203 6.11 -5.69 -5.27
N GLU A 204 5.95 -5.54 -3.95
CA GLU A 204 5.99 -4.24 -3.28
C GLU A 204 7.27 -3.44 -3.56
N ALA A 205 8.40 -4.12 -3.73
CA ALA A 205 9.64 -3.43 -4.11
C ALA A 205 9.54 -2.75 -5.49
N PHE A 206 8.77 -3.31 -6.42
CA PHE A 206 8.48 -2.68 -7.72
C PHE A 206 7.52 -1.50 -7.58
N HIS A 207 6.46 -1.63 -6.77
CA HIS A 207 5.49 -0.57 -6.51
C HIS A 207 6.20 0.66 -5.94
N MET A 208 6.92 0.50 -4.83
CA MET A 208 7.70 1.58 -4.20
C MET A 208 8.74 2.19 -5.16
N GLY A 209 9.42 1.37 -5.96
CA GLY A 209 10.38 1.83 -6.97
C GLY A 209 9.71 2.66 -8.06
N THR A 210 8.49 2.32 -8.45
CA THR A 210 7.68 3.10 -9.40
C THR A 210 7.32 4.46 -8.80
N GLY A 211 6.82 4.50 -7.57
CA GLY A 211 6.46 5.73 -6.88
C GLY A 211 7.68 6.65 -6.68
N ASN A 212 8.76 6.13 -6.10
CA ASN A 212 9.97 6.92 -5.84
C ASN A 212 10.58 7.50 -7.12
N THR A 213 10.67 6.67 -8.18
CA THR A 213 11.18 7.13 -9.48
C THR A 213 10.26 8.19 -10.10
N GLY A 214 8.93 8.01 -10.00
CA GLY A 214 7.94 8.97 -10.50
C GLY A 214 8.07 10.32 -9.82
N LEU A 215 8.12 10.36 -8.49
CA LEU A 215 8.29 11.59 -7.71
C LEU A 215 9.62 12.29 -8.02
N ALA A 216 10.72 11.55 -8.12
CA ALA A 216 12.02 12.10 -8.47
C ALA A 216 12.00 12.73 -9.89
N ARG A 217 11.36 12.10 -10.86
CA ARG A 217 11.19 12.61 -12.24
C ARG A 217 10.35 13.88 -12.28
N ILE A 218 9.30 13.99 -11.47
CA ILE A 218 8.49 15.22 -11.35
C ILE A 218 9.34 16.33 -10.76
N ALA A 219 10.10 16.07 -9.69
CA ALA A 219 11.00 17.02 -9.06
C ALA A 219 12.10 17.51 -10.04
N GLU A 220 12.70 16.59 -10.81
CA GLU A 220 13.71 16.88 -11.83
C GLU A 220 13.15 17.75 -12.96
N ALA A 221 11.95 17.50 -13.43
CA ALA A 221 11.29 18.30 -14.45
C ALA A 221 11.09 19.74 -13.98
N GLY A 222 10.74 19.95 -12.71
CA GLY A 222 10.58 21.25 -12.07
C GLY A 222 9.45 22.10 -12.67
N VAL A 223 8.45 21.47 -13.26
CA VAL A 223 7.25 22.10 -13.82
C VAL A 223 6.13 22.13 -12.78
N VAL A 224 5.94 21.02 -12.07
CA VAL A 224 5.03 20.97 -10.92
C VAL A 224 5.66 21.75 -9.76
N PRO A 225 4.98 22.77 -9.20
CA PRO A 225 5.52 23.55 -8.10
C PRO A 225 5.88 22.67 -6.88
N HIS A 226 7.01 22.97 -6.23
CA HIS A 226 7.47 22.20 -5.07
C HIS A 226 6.46 22.20 -3.93
N TRP A 227 5.78 23.33 -3.67
CA TRP A 227 4.72 23.42 -2.65
C TRP A 227 3.54 22.50 -2.94
N LEU A 228 3.22 22.30 -4.23
CA LEU A 228 2.14 21.36 -4.63
C LEU A 228 2.58 19.92 -4.40
N MET A 229 3.82 19.57 -4.75
CA MET A 229 4.39 18.27 -4.39
C MET A 229 4.34 18.04 -2.87
N GLN A 230 4.72 19.05 -2.07
CA GLN A 230 4.69 18.95 -0.60
C GLN A 230 3.29 18.62 -0.06
N LYS A 231 2.23 19.20 -0.63
CA LYS A 231 0.86 18.89 -0.22
C LYS A 231 0.51 17.41 -0.42
N TYR A 232 0.92 16.81 -1.53
CA TYR A 232 0.71 15.38 -1.78
C TYR A 232 1.57 14.48 -0.88
N LEU A 233 2.77 14.88 -0.55
CA LEU A 233 3.58 14.20 0.47
C LEU A 233 2.90 14.27 1.85
N ASN A 234 2.38 15.43 2.23
CA ASN A 234 1.64 15.60 3.47
C ASN A 234 0.38 14.70 3.52
N LYS A 235 -0.37 14.63 2.41
CA LYS A 235 -1.55 13.77 2.29
C LYS A 235 -1.19 12.30 2.55
N TRP A 236 -0.29 11.74 1.79
CA TRP A 236 -0.09 10.29 1.78
C TRP A 236 0.79 9.78 2.93
N ILE A 237 1.82 10.53 3.33
CA ILE A 237 2.67 10.11 4.46
C ILE A 237 1.89 10.22 5.77
N SER A 238 1.12 11.30 5.99
CA SER A 238 0.36 11.44 7.24
C SER A 238 -0.75 10.39 7.35
N SER A 239 -1.43 10.09 6.26
CA SER A 239 -2.45 9.05 6.23
C SER A 239 -1.86 7.65 6.47
N ALA A 240 -0.67 7.37 5.95
CA ALA A 240 0.05 6.11 6.19
C ALA A 240 0.48 5.92 7.65
N TYR A 241 0.73 6.98 8.40
CA TYR A 241 1.01 6.85 9.85
C TYR A 241 -0.13 6.17 10.62
N ASP A 242 -1.36 6.35 10.18
CA ASP A 242 -2.54 5.76 10.82
C ASP A 242 -2.73 4.28 10.48
N LEU A 243 -2.09 3.77 9.41
CA LEU A 243 -2.13 2.36 9.03
C LEU A 243 -1.43 1.44 10.04
N PHE A 244 -0.50 1.96 10.84
CA PHE A 244 0.10 1.22 11.95
C PHE A 244 -0.85 0.96 13.12
N GLY A 245 -2.02 1.61 13.16
CA GLY A 245 -2.97 1.51 14.25
C GLY A 245 -2.73 2.51 15.38
N THR A 246 -3.45 2.35 16.50
CA THR A 246 -3.29 3.21 17.68
C THR A 246 -1.95 2.96 18.36
N ASP A 247 -1.42 3.97 19.06
CA ASP A 247 -0.12 3.90 19.72
C ASP A 247 -0.09 2.78 20.78
N HIS A 248 -1.09 2.74 21.65
CA HIS A 248 -1.33 1.66 22.58
C HIS A 248 -2.46 0.78 22.02
N SER A 249 -2.14 -0.45 21.66
CA SER A 249 -3.08 -1.37 21.03
C SER A 249 -3.03 -2.75 21.67
N SER A 250 -4.10 -3.12 22.35
CA SER A 250 -4.25 -4.49 22.88
C SER A 250 -4.21 -5.53 21.75
N SER A 251 -4.72 -5.21 20.57
CA SER A 251 -4.66 -6.11 19.41
C SER A 251 -3.22 -6.33 18.94
N ALA A 252 -2.38 -5.29 18.89
CA ALA A 252 -0.97 -5.41 18.53
C ALA A 252 -0.21 -6.21 19.59
N HIS A 253 -0.43 -5.90 20.87
CA HIS A 253 0.14 -6.62 22.01
C HIS A 253 -0.15 -8.14 21.91
N TRP A 254 -1.40 -8.52 21.74
CA TRP A 254 -1.77 -9.93 21.67
C TRP A 254 -1.32 -10.59 20.37
N ALA A 255 -1.36 -9.90 19.24
CA ALA A 255 -0.85 -10.43 17.97
C ALA A 255 0.65 -10.77 18.07
N TYR A 256 1.45 -9.93 18.72
CA TYR A 256 2.85 -10.20 18.99
C TYR A 256 3.03 -11.35 20.03
N THR A 257 2.33 -11.27 21.15
CA THR A 257 2.41 -12.28 22.23
C THR A 257 2.08 -13.67 21.71
N TRP A 258 1.12 -13.79 20.80
CA TRP A 258 0.74 -15.07 20.19
C TRP A 258 1.62 -15.49 19.02
N GLY A 259 2.59 -14.67 18.62
CA GLY A 259 3.48 -14.97 17.49
C GLY A 259 2.83 -14.76 16.12
N LEU A 260 1.69 -14.05 16.03
CA LEU A 260 0.96 -13.86 14.78
C LEU A 260 1.51 -12.70 13.91
N LYS A 261 2.02 -11.64 14.53
CA LYS A 261 2.58 -10.48 13.86
C LYS A 261 3.77 -9.95 14.66
N GLY A 262 4.97 -9.96 14.05
CA GLY A 262 6.21 -9.52 14.67
C GLY A 262 6.43 -8.01 14.59
N ARG A 263 7.65 -7.54 14.88
CA ARG A 263 8.13 -6.19 14.53
C ARG A 263 8.65 -6.19 13.09
N TYR A 264 8.80 -5.02 12.52
CA TYR A 264 9.41 -4.86 11.19
C TYR A 264 10.84 -5.42 11.11
N ASP A 265 11.63 -5.22 12.16
CA ASP A 265 13.01 -5.67 12.25
C ASP A 265 13.21 -7.00 13.01
N GLU A 266 12.14 -7.74 13.27
CA GLU A 266 12.17 -9.12 13.77
C GLU A 266 12.80 -10.04 12.70
N PRO A 267 13.69 -10.95 12.95
CA PRO A 267 14.40 -11.31 14.20
C PRO A 267 15.77 -10.61 14.38
N LYS A 268 16.07 -9.56 13.64
CA LYS A 268 17.36 -8.86 13.69
C LYS A 268 17.55 -8.10 14.99
N ASN A 269 16.45 -7.64 15.59
CA ASN A 269 16.46 -6.94 16.85
C ASN A 269 16.26 -7.93 18.01
N LEU A 270 17.33 -8.21 18.72
CA LEU A 270 17.33 -9.16 19.84
C LEU A 270 16.78 -8.58 21.17
N ASN A 271 16.50 -7.28 21.23
CA ASN A 271 15.93 -6.66 22.41
C ASN A 271 14.46 -7.07 22.58
N SER A 272 14.03 -7.25 23.83
CA SER A 272 12.61 -7.41 24.12
C SER A 272 11.86 -6.15 23.71
N PRO A 273 10.74 -6.25 22.96
CA PRO A 273 9.96 -5.08 22.61
C PRO A 273 9.17 -4.57 23.81
N ASP A 274 8.89 -3.28 23.81
CA ASP A 274 7.77 -2.76 24.56
C ASP A 274 6.48 -3.16 23.86
N LEU A 275 5.69 -4.02 24.49
CA LEU A 275 4.47 -4.56 23.90
C LEU A 275 3.34 -3.53 23.79
N ASP A 276 3.40 -2.49 24.61
CA ASP A 276 2.40 -1.43 24.60
C ASP A 276 2.66 -0.39 23.50
N ASP A 277 3.93 -0.27 23.05
CA ASP A 277 4.36 0.71 22.04
C ASP A 277 4.74 0.08 20.67
N LEU A 278 4.34 -1.16 20.39
CA LEU A 278 4.70 -1.86 19.15
C LEU A 278 4.35 -1.09 17.86
N ASN A 279 3.17 -0.51 17.81
CA ASN A 279 2.72 0.25 16.65
C ASN A 279 3.50 1.56 16.50
N ASP A 280 3.77 2.27 17.59
CA ASP A 280 4.55 3.51 17.57
C ASP A 280 6.00 3.24 17.18
N TYR A 281 6.59 2.16 17.66
CA TYR A 281 7.92 1.70 17.28
C TYR A 281 8.04 1.47 15.74
N ASN A 282 7.14 0.68 15.17
CA ASN A 282 7.17 0.40 13.74
C ASN A 282 6.86 1.65 12.89
N ARG A 283 5.94 2.51 13.34
CA ARG A 283 5.63 3.80 12.72
C ARG A 283 6.84 4.73 12.71
N GLN A 284 7.64 4.74 13.77
CA GLN A 284 8.85 5.56 13.83
C GLN A 284 9.90 5.07 12.82
N LEU A 285 10.13 3.76 12.71
CA LEU A 285 11.02 3.19 11.69
C LEU A 285 10.55 3.55 10.26
N TYR A 286 9.26 3.45 10.01
CA TYR A 286 8.67 3.87 8.74
C TYR A 286 8.91 5.36 8.46
N ARG A 287 8.64 6.23 9.44
CA ARG A 287 8.86 7.69 9.31
C ARG A 287 10.32 8.01 8.97
N ASP A 288 11.28 7.34 9.57
CA ASP A 288 12.71 7.59 9.36
C ASP A 288 13.13 7.14 7.94
N GLU A 289 12.57 6.04 7.43
CA GLU A 289 12.74 5.64 6.03
C GLU A 289 12.13 6.67 5.07
N CYS A 290 10.90 7.13 5.31
CA CYS A 290 10.24 8.17 4.53
C CYS A 290 11.02 9.48 4.51
N ALA A 291 11.55 9.93 5.65
CA ALA A 291 12.35 11.14 5.72
C ALA A 291 13.61 11.07 4.83
N THR A 292 14.25 9.90 4.79
CA THR A 292 15.39 9.65 3.91
C THR A 292 15.02 9.74 2.42
N LEU A 293 13.85 9.20 2.05
CA LEU A 293 13.37 9.22 0.66
C LEU A 293 12.94 10.62 0.23
N VAL A 294 12.16 11.33 1.05
CA VAL A 294 11.77 12.72 0.78
C VAL A 294 12.98 13.60 0.58
N LYS A 295 14.04 13.42 1.38
CA LYS A 295 15.31 14.14 1.18
C LYS A 295 15.94 13.84 -0.19
N ARG A 296 15.89 12.61 -0.67
CA ARG A 296 16.39 12.23 -2.00
C ARG A 296 15.55 12.84 -3.12
N ILE A 297 14.21 12.82 -2.98
CA ILE A 297 13.30 13.47 -3.94
C ILE A 297 13.55 14.98 -3.96
N SER A 298 13.73 15.59 -2.80
CA SER A 298 14.05 17.02 -2.67
C SER A 298 15.38 17.37 -3.36
N ALA A 299 16.39 16.52 -3.25
CA ALA A 299 17.68 16.73 -3.92
C ALA A 299 17.61 16.65 -5.45
N ALA A 300 16.55 16.06 -6.01
CA ALA A 300 16.32 16.04 -7.47
C ALA A 300 15.65 17.32 -7.99
N GLN A 301 15.19 18.22 -7.13
CA GLN A 301 14.55 19.48 -7.54
C GLN A 301 15.50 20.43 -8.25
N LYS A 302 14.93 21.34 -9.04
CA LYS A 302 15.66 22.48 -9.61
C LYS A 302 16.24 23.36 -8.50
N PRO A 303 17.45 23.92 -8.68
CA PRO A 303 18.02 24.87 -7.73
C PRO A 303 17.09 26.06 -7.45
N GLY A 304 17.01 26.48 -6.19
CA GLY A 304 16.21 27.63 -5.76
C GLY A 304 14.82 27.26 -5.22
N ASN A 305 14.40 26.00 -5.31
CA ASN A 305 13.19 25.52 -4.63
C ASN A 305 13.45 25.29 -3.14
N GLU A 306 12.42 25.47 -2.34
CA GLU A 306 12.47 25.06 -0.93
C GLU A 306 12.61 23.55 -0.80
N GLU A 307 13.26 23.10 0.29
CA GLU A 307 13.44 21.69 0.58
C GLU A 307 12.10 21.04 0.94
N LEU A 308 11.77 19.94 0.25
CA LEU A 308 10.65 19.07 0.64
C LEU A 308 10.98 18.41 1.98
N TYR A 309 9.95 18.21 2.81
CA TYR A 309 10.08 17.60 4.12
C TYR A 309 9.11 16.44 4.32
N CYS A 310 9.52 15.47 5.11
CA CYS A 310 8.64 14.42 5.60
C CYS A 310 7.76 15.00 6.72
N PRO A 311 6.43 14.93 6.63
CA PRO A 311 5.56 15.47 7.67
C PRO A 311 5.83 14.83 9.02
N ASN A 312 5.66 15.64 10.08
CA ASN A 312 5.85 15.18 11.44
C ASN A 312 4.84 14.08 11.79
N ILE A 313 5.29 13.09 12.55
CA ILE A 313 4.48 11.92 12.95
C ILE A 313 3.20 12.29 13.72
N LYS A 314 3.11 13.50 14.26
CA LYS A 314 1.93 14.02 14.96
C LYS A 314 0.91 14.68 14.03
N PHE A 315 1.35 15.06 12.82
CA PHE A 315 0.53 15.83 11.88
C PHE A 315 -0.65 15.00 11.34
N ASN A 316 -1.83 15.60 11.29
CA ASN A 316 -3.04 15.08 10.65
C ASN A 316 -3.42 13.64 11.06
N ARG A 317 -3.35 13.34 12.37
CA ARG A 317 -3.65 12.01 12.89
C ARG A 317 -5.15 11.84 13.14
N ASN A 318 -5.72 10.77 12.59
CA ASN A 318 -7.14 10.41 12.76
C ASN A 318 -7.36 9.38 13.88
N ILE A 319 -6.28 8.73 14.36
CA ILE A 319 -6.30 7.74 15.44
C ILE A 319 -5.14 7.94 16.42
N GLY A 320 -5.21 7.27 17.56
CA GLY A 320 -4.15 7.25 18.56
C GLY A 320 -4.09 8.47 19.45
N LYS A 321 -2.97 8.64 20.17
CA LYS A 321 -2.76 9.70 21.18
C LYS A 321 -2.81 11.13 20.64
N TRP A 322 -2.55 11.28 19.34
CA TRP A 322 -2.52 12.59 18.66
C TRP A 322 -3.81 12.95 17.94
N LYS A 323 -4.82 12.05 17.96
CA LYS A 323 -6.11 12.31 17.32
C LYS A 323 -6.76 13.58 17.84
N GLY A 324 -7.17 14.45 16.91
CA GLY A 324 -7.85 15.70 17.21
C GLY A 324 -6.96 16.80 17.80
N GLN A 325 -5.66 16.55 17.92
CA GLN A 325 -4.66 17.58 18.25
C GLN A 325 -4.07 18.14 16.97
N LEU A 326 -3.72 19.43 16.98
CA LEU A 326 -3.31 20.20 15.82
C LEU A 326 -1.82 20.51 15.90
N PHE A 327 -1.06 20.03 14.94
CA PHE A 327 0.40 20.18 14.90
C PHE A 327 0.87 20.68 13.54
N HIS A 328 1.85 21.56 13.57
CA HIS A 328 2.52 22.04 12.36
C HIS A 328 3.20 20.86 11.62
N PRO A 329 2.98 20.70 10.29
CA PRO A 329 3.43 19.51 9.55
C PRO A 329 4.96 19.34 9.54
N ARG A 330 5.74 20.40 9.55
CA ARG A 330 7.20 20.34 9.50
C ARG A 330 7.82 20.23 10.88
N THR A 331 7.40 21.07 11.83
CA THR A 331 8.03 21.15 13.18
C THR A 331 7.41 20.22 14.20
N GLY A 332 6.13 19.87 14.06
CA GLY A 332 5.38 19.09 15.05
C GLY A 332 5.03 19.91 16.31
N GLU A 333 5.12 21.23 16.26
CA GLU A 333 4.68 22.12 17.31
C GLU A 333 3.16 22.21 17.38
N PRO A 334 2.57 22.29 18.59
CA PRO A 334 1.14 22.50 18.72
C PRO A 334 0.69 23.84 18.14
N MET A 335 -0.50 23.88 17.55
CA MET A 335 -1.08 25.08 16.96
C MET A 335 -2.47 25.35 17.47
N ASP A 336 -2.94 26.61 17.35
CA ASP A 336 -4.32 26.94 17.62
C ASP A 336 -5.24 26.54 16.44
N ASP A 337 -6.53 26.33 16.75
CA ASP A 337 -7.51 25.81 15.77
C ASP A 337 -7.69 26.74 14.55
N LYS A 338 -7.72 28.04 14.76
CA LYS A 338 -7.97 29.01 13.69
C LYS A 338 -6.80 29.09 12.70
N GLU A 339 -5.58 29.17 13.20
CA GLU A 339 -4.37 29.20 12.40
C GLU A 339 -4.19 27.88 11.65
N TYR A 340 -4.34 26.74 12.36
CA TYR A 340 -4.22 25.40 11.75
C TYR A 340 -5.20 25.22 10.58
N ARG A 341 -6.49 25.52 10.77
CA ARG A 341 -7.50 25.33 9.72
C ARG A 341 -7.22 26.20 8.49
N ALA A 342 -6.82 27.45 8.71
CA ALA A 342 -6.47 28.34 7.61
C ALA A 342 -5.34 27.78 6.75
N LEU A 343 -4.24 27.31 7.39
CA LEU A 343 -3.10 26.77 6.68
C LEU A 343 -3.35 25.34 6.14
N PHE A 344 -4.13 24.52 6.85
CA PHE A 344 -4.45 23.17 6.43
C PHE A 344 -5.17 23.16 5.07
N GLU A 345 -6.15 24.03 4.90
CA GLU A 345 -6.96 24.13 3.68
C GLU A 345 -6.24 24.89 2.55
N THR A 346 -5.25 25.73 2.86
CA THR A 346 -4.58 26.56 1.83
C THR A 346 -3.17 26.11 1.47
N GLU A 347 -2.39 25.63 2.44
CA GLU A 347 -0.95 25.40 2.25
C GLU A 347 -0.52 23.95 2.43
N TRP A 348 -1.21 23.14 3.26
CA TRP A 348 -0.67 21.86 3.67
C TRP A 348 -1.32 20.65 3.01
N MET A 349 -2.60 20.74 2.64
CA MET A 349 -3.30 19.63 2.00
C MET A 349 -3.78 20.02 0.60
N PRO A 350 -3.89 19.05 -0.34
CA PRO A 350 -4.40 19.33 -1.67
C PRO A 350 -5.86 19.78 -1.63
N THR A 351 -6.15 20.91 -2.24
CA THR A 351 -7.51 21.45 -2.43
C THR A 351 -8.06 21.08 -3.81
N ALA A 352 -9.35 21.34 -4.05
CA ALA A 352 -9.92 21.18 -5.38
C ALA A 352 -9.26 22.12 -6.42
N ALA A 353 -8.84 23.33 -5.99
CA ALA A 353 -8.09 24.24 -6.85
C ALA A 353 -6.69 23.73 -7.19
N ASP A 354 -6.01 23.11 -6.23
CA ASP A 354 -4.69 22.49 -6.44
C ASP A 354 -4.79 21.29 -7.39
N LYS A 355 -5.82 20.44 -7.21
CA LYS A 355 -6.09 19.32 -8.13
C LYS A 355 -6.31 19.82 -9.55
N LYS A 356 -7.12 20.88 -9.72
CA LYS A 356 -7.35 21.49 -11.02
C LYS A 356 -6.06 22.07 -11.62
N LEU A 357 -5.28 22.82 -10.84
CA LEU A 357 -3.99 23.37 -11.30
C LEU A 357 -3.06 22.24 -11.76
N LEU A 358 -2.97 21.14 -11.00
CA LEU A 358 -2.15 20.00 -11.37
C LEU A 358 -2.62 19.37 -12.69
N MET A 359 -3.93 19.19 -12.87
CA MET A 359 -4.48 18.66 -14.12
C MET A 359 -4.24 19.60 -15.29
N ASP A 360 -4.41 20.91 -15.12
CA ASP A 360 -4.08 21.91 -16.13
C ASP A 360 -2.58 21.86 -16.53
N ILE A 361 -1.67 21.63 -15.58
CA ILE A 361 -0.24 21.43 -15.84
C ILE A 361 -0.02 20.12 -16.63
N ILE A 362 -0.60 19.01 -16.20
CA ILE A 362 -0.45 17.71 -16.87
C ILE A 362 -0.95 17.76 -18.31
N ASP A 363 -2.05 18.44 -18.56
CA ASP A 363 -2.65 18.54 -19.90
C ASP A 363 -1.89 19.52 -20.83
N SER A 364 -1.36 20.60 -20.30
CA SER A 364 -0.69 21.64 -21.10
C SER A 364 0.81 21.41 -21.30
N GLU A 365 1.49 20.82 -20.33
CA GLU A 365 2.95 20.73 -20.28
C GLU A 365 3.46 19.30 -20.46
N LYS A 366 3.70 18.88 -21.69
CA LYS A 366 4.18 17.51 -22.00
C LYS A 366 5.45 17.09 -21.23
N LYS A 367 6.19 18.05 -20.68
CA LYS A 367 7.43 17.84 -19.91
C LYS A 367 7.24 18.02 -18.40
N TRP A 368 6.02 17.91 -17.90
CA TRP A 368 5.72 18.03 -16.48
C TRP A 368 6.41 16.94 -15.63
N ILE A 369 6.82 15.86 -16.26
CA ILE A 369 7.59 14.77 -15.68
C ILE A 369 8.80 14.48 -16.59
N ALA A 370 9.99 14.31 -16.00
CA ALA A 370 11.20 13.98 -16.74
C ALA A 370 11.13 12.56 -17.34
N PRO A 371 11.74 12.32 -18.51
CA PRO A 371 11.82 10.97 -19.06
C PRO A 371 12.57 10.03 -18.12
N ARG A 372 12.21 8.76 -18.11
CA ARG A 372 12.92 7.76 -17.32
C ARG A 372 14.30 7.49 -17.95
N ALA A 373 15.37 7.74 -17.21
CA ALA A 373 16.72 7.44 -17.66
C ALA A 373 16.91 5.93 -17.87
N GLY A 374 17.45 5.53 -19.02
CA GLY A 374 17.79 4.13 -19.33
C GLY A 374 16.62 3.17 -19.50
N ALA A 375 15.39 3.66 -19.56
CA ALA A 375 14.24 2.80 -19.83
C ALA A 375 14.28 2.33 -21.29
N ARG A 376 14.51 1.03 -21.50
CA ARG A 376 14.03 0.37 -22.71
C ARG A 376 12.52 0.44 -22.66
N ASP A 377 11.88 0.84 -23.77
CA ASP A 377 10.43 0.83 -23.86
C ASP A 377 9.91 -0.59 -23.55
N PRO A 378 9.17 -0.81 -22.45
CA PRO A 378 8.69 -2.13 -22.08
C PRO A 378 7.66 -2.69 -23.06
N LEU A 379 7.15 -1.84 -23.97
CA LEU A 379 6.21 -2.20 -25.04
C LEU A 379 6.89 -2.44 -26.38
N LEU A 380 8.23 -2.43 -26.47
CA LEU A 380 8.90 -2.90 -27.69
C LEU A 380 8.45 -4.33 -27.97
N THR A 381 7.70 -4.50 -29.06
CA THR A 381 7.31 -5.83 -29.52
C THR A 381 8.55 -6.66 -29.83
N ILE A 382 8.45 -8.00 -29.74
CA ILE A 382 9.55 -8.90 -30.09
C ILE A 382 10.09 -8.59 -31.50
N GLY A 383 9.23 -8.09 -32.41
CA GLY A 383 9.62 -7.65 -33.75
C GLY A 383 10.51 -6.41 -33.75
N GLU A 384 10.18 -5.42 -32.92
CA GLU A 384 10.97 -4.19 -32.77
C GLU A 384 12.31 -4.44 -32.07
N VAL A 385 12.34 -5.31 -31.05
CA VAL A 385 13.57 -5.76 -30.41
C VAL A 385 14.50 -6.46 -31.42
N ARG A 386 13.97 -7.34 -32.27
CA ARG A 386 14.74 -8.01 -33.34
C ARG A 386 15.24 -7.01 -34.39
N LYS A 387 14.40 -6.06 -34.81
CA LYS A 387 14.78 -5.03 -35.77
C LYS A 387 15.89 -4.13 -35.24
N ASN A 388 15.80 -3.71 -33.96
CA ASN A 388 16.83 -2.91 -33.31
C ASN A 388 18.14 -3.69 -33.09
N ALA A 389 18.07 -4.99 -32.77
CA ALA A 389 19.23 -5.85 -32.65
C ALA A 389 19.96 -6.05 -34.00
N ILE A 390 19.23 -6.17 -35.10
CA ILE A 390 19.80 -6.29 -36.46
C ILE A 390 20.50 -5.00 -36.88
N ASN A 391 19.90 -3.83 -36.59
CA ASN A 391 20.49 -2.54 -36.92
C ASN A 391 21.72 -2.17 -36.03
N ALA A 392 21.89 -2.81 -34.88
CA ALA A 392 23.04 -2.60 -34.01
C ALA A 392 24.29 -3.44 -34.41
N VAL A 393 24.13 -4.38 -35.36
CA VAL A 393 25.16 -5.28 -35.88
C VAL A 393 25.63 -4.88 -37.29
N GLN A 394 24.96 -3.93 -37.93
CA GLN A 394 25.39 -3.26 -39.16
C GLN A 394 26.08 -1.92 -38.85
#